data_d99eb6284de3d77652ff31f3a8b476d5
#
_entry.id   d99eb6284de3d77652ff31f3a8b476d5
#
_cell.length_a   1.000
_cell.length_b   1.000
_cell.length_c   1.000
_cell.angle_alpha   90.00
_cell.angle_beta   90.00
_cell.angle_gamma   90.00
#
_symmetry.space_group_name_H-M   'P 1'
#
loop_
_entity.id
_entity.type
_entity.pdbx_description
1 polymer ?
#
loop_
_entity_poly.entity_id
_entity_poly.type
_entity_poly.pdbx_seq_one_letter_code
_entity_poly.pdbx_strand_id
1 'polypeptide(L)'
;DGPFSSALENRQTYGLTGAEITAEQGEEIVKELFEEYRPRNIEYAGQADGDIVTLDYKFVSGDDRCYVQIAKKGGMLISFNTSPSGDESVAIVEASETCQQNALRFASRVGFENMMVVWSSSADGECVINLAPVENGAILYPDLVKVKVREDDLRVIGFDSTHYAFNHRERTLDEPTISAADAQSTLSVEP
;
A
#
# COMPACT_ATOMS: atom_id res chain seq x y z
N ASP A 1 30.09 4.11 -18.59
CA ASP A 1 29.62 4.00 -17.18
C ASP A 1 29.40 5.41 -16.66
N GLY A 2 28.15 5.83 -16.61
CA GLY A 2 27.77 7.15 -16.12
C GLY A 2 27.45 7.13 -14.62
N PRO A 3 27.48 8.30 -13.94
CA PRO A 3 27.23 8.38 -12.49
C PRO A 3 25.83 7.94 -12.04
N PHE A 4 24.96 7.58 -12.98
CA PHE A 4 23.60 7.08 -12.71
C PHE A 4 23.48 5.55 -12.73
N SER A 5 24.47 4.81 -13.24
CA SER A 5 24.40 3.33 -13.27
C SER A 5 24.66 2.69 -11.91
N SER A 6 25.36 3.36 -10.99
CA SER A 6 25.57 2.88 -9.62
C SER A 6 24.40 3.15 -8.67
N ALA A 7 23.45 4.01 -9.05
CA ALA A 7 22.27 4.32 -8.23
C ALA A 7 21.15 3.26 -8.35
N LEU A 8 21.27 2.32 -9.30
CA LEU A 8 20.33 1.23 -9.50
C LEU A 8 20.74 -0.07 -8.77
N GLU A 9 21.98 -0.12 -8.24
CA GLU A 9 22.46 -1.27 -7.49
C GLU A 9 22.12 -1.12 -6.01
N ASN A 10 21.21 -1.96 -5.49
CA ASN A 10 20.78 -2.09 -4.11
C ASN A 10 19.95 -0.92 -3.54
N ARG A 11 18.75 -0.73 -4.05
CA ARG A 11 17.77 0.10 -3.37
C ARG A 11 17.41 -0.55 -2.04
N GLN A 12 17.81 0.08 -0.92
CA GLN A 12 17.56 -0.48 0.41
C GLN A 12 16.06 -0.43 0.75
N THR A 13 15.51 -1.54 1.22
CA THR A 13 14.12 -1.67 1.64
C THR A 13 14.01 -1.47 3.15
N TYR A 14 13.90 -0.20 3.58
CA TYR A 14 13.89 0.16 5.00
C TYR A 14 12.66 -0.38 5.75
N GLY A 15 11.50 -0.43 5.09
CA GLY A 15 10.26 -0.91 5.68
C GLY A 15 10.16 -2.41 5.85
N LEU A 16 11.09 -3.18 5.25
CA LEU A 16 11.09 -4.63 5.40
C LEU A 16 11.96 -5.05 6.58
N THR A 17 11.33 -5.59 7.60
CA THR A 17 11.97 -6.08 8.84
C THR A 17 11.69 -7.56 9.05
N GLY A 18 12.45 -8.20 9.95
CA GLY A 18 12.25 -9.60 10.29
C GLY A 18 13.09 -10.58 9.47
N ALA A 19 12.90 -11.88 9.73
CA ALA A 19 13.58 -12.99 9.05
C ALA A 19 12.93 -13.31 7.71
N GLU A 20 13.64 -14.01 6.85
CA GLU A 20 13.04 -14.60 5.64
C GLU A 20 12.04 -15.68 6.01
N ILE A 21 10.94 -15.72 5.26
CA ILE A 21 9.89 -16.72 5.37
C ILE A 21 9.97 -17.75 4.25
N THR A 22 9.42 -18.94 4.48
CA THR A 22 9.25 -19.97 3.45
C THR A 22 7.96 -19.77 2.65
N ALA A 23 7.83 -20.49 1.54
CA ALA A 23 6.59 -20.47 0.74
C ALA A 23 5.37 -20.96 1.55
N GLU A 24 5.55 -21.95 2.41
CA GLU A 24 4.48 -22.47 3.28
C GLU A 24 4.04 -21.42 4.31
N GLN A 25 4.99 -20.71 4.91
CA GLN A 25 4.68 -19.61 5.84
C GLN A 25 3.97 -18.46 5.14
N GLY A 26 4.38 -18.13 3.92
CA GLY A 26 3.70 -17.12 3.09
C GLY A 26 2.27 -17.54 2.72
N GLU A 27 2.02 -18.83 2.45
CA GLU A 27 0.65 -19.33 2.20
C GLU A 27 -0.26 -19.15 3.42
N GLU A 28 0.25 -19.42 4.64
CA GLU A 28 -0.51 -19.20 5.87
C GLU A 28 -0.80 -17.70 6.09
N ILE A 29 0.17 -16.82 5.80
CA ILE A 29 -0.06 -15.36 5.83
C ILE A 29 -1.17 -14.96 4.85
N VAL A 30 -1.15 -15.46 3.61
CA VAL A 30 -2.19 -15.17 2.62
C VAL A 30 -3.56 -15.65 3.10
N LYS A 31 -3.67 -16.84 3.71
CA LYS A 31 -4.92 -17.34 4.28
C LYS A 31 -5.46 -16.41 5.36
N GLU A 32 -4.62 -15.95 6.26
CA GLU A 32 -4.98 -15.05 7.35
C GLU A 32 -5.42 -13.67 6.83
N LEU A 33 -4.59 -13.01 6.00
CA LEU A 33 -4.86 -11.67 5.49
C LEU A 33 -6.13 -11.60 4.65
N PHE A 34 -6.45 -12.67 3.94
CA PHE A 34 -7.57 -12.72 3.00
C PHE A 34 -8.72 -13.64 3.45
N GLU A 35 -8.84 -13.95 4.75
CA GLU A 35 -9.92 -14.80 5.29
C GLU A 35 -11.32 -14.32 4.85
N GLU A 36 -11.59 -13.01 4.90
CA GLU A 36 -12.87 -12.42 4.48
C GLU A 36 -13.18 -12.62 2.99
N TYR A 37 -12.15 -12.82 2.17
CA TYR A 37 -12.30 -13.14 0.74
C TYR A 37 -12.71 -14.59 0.51
N ARG A 38 -12.69 -15.44 1.55
CA ARG A 38 -12.97 -16.87 1.47
C ARG A 38 -12.16 -17.53 0.35
N PRO A 39 -10.81 -17.44 0.40
CA PRO A 39 -9.95 -17.88 -0.69
C PRO A 39 -10.11 -19.37 -0.95
N ARG A 40 -10.19 -19.73 -2.24
CA ARG A 40 -10.20 -21.12 -2.71
C ARG A 40 -8.97 -21.34 -3.58
N ASN A 41 -8.38 -22.52 -3.48
CA ASN A 41 -7.23 -22.92 -4.30
C ASN A 41 -6.08 -21.92 -4.20
N ILE A 42 -5.59 -21.68 -2.99
CA ILE A 42 -4.37 -20.89 -2.80
C ILE A 42 -3.21 -21.68 -3.39
N GLU A 43 -2.51 -21.08 -4.34
CA GLU A 43 -1.38 -21.67 -5.03
C GLU A 43 -0.17 -20.77 -4.92
N TYR A 44 0.97 -21.33 -4.53
CA TYR A 44 2.26 -20.66 -4.68
C TYR A 44 2.62 -20.59 -6.16
N ALA A 45 2.81 -19.40 -6.69
CA ALA A 45 3.11 -19.15 -8.10
C ALA A 45 4.61 -19.01 -8.40
N GLY A 46 5.44 -18.87 -7.36
CA GLY A 46 6.89 -18.76 -7.48
C GLY A 46 7.46 -17.61 -6.66
N GLN A 47 8.77 -17.41 -6.77
CA GLN A 47 9.49 -16.28 -6.21
C GLN A 47 9.82 -15.30 -7.33
N ALA A 48 9.59 -14.02 -7.12
CA ALA A 48 10.09 -12.97 -7.98
C ALA A 48 11.32 -12.31 -7.34
N ASP A 49 12.39 -12.26 -8.10
CA ASP A 49 13.65 -11.62 -7.69
C ASP A 49 13.69 -10.21 -8.28
N GLY A 50 13.72 -9.21 -7.41
CA GLY A 50 13.78 -7.80 -7.76
C GLY A 50 14.37 -7.00 -6.60
N ASP A 51 14.18 -5.68 -6.61
CA ASP A 51 14.57 -4.84 -5.48
C ASP A 51 13.88 -5.27 -4.17
N ILE A 52 12.67 -5.80 -4.27
CA ILE A 52 11.96 -6.54 -3.23
C ILE A 52 11.82 -7.98 -3.71
N VAL A 53 12.38 -8.93 -2.99
CA VAL A 53 12.16 -10.34 -3.25
C VAL A 53 10.79 -10.74 -2.71
N THR A 54 9.89 -11.22 -3.58
CA THR A 54 8.53 -11.61 -3.21
C THR A 54 8.28 -13.10 -3.40
N LEU A 55 7.37 -13.63 -2.58
CA LEU A 55 6.70 -14.90 -2.77
C LEU A 55 5.32 -14.62 -3.34
N ASP A 56 5.05 -15.14 -4.51
CA ASP A 56 3.86 -14.82 -5.28
C ASP A 56 2.80 -15.92 -5.12
N TYR A 57 1.57 -15.53 -4.87
CA TYR A 57 0.44 -16.42 -4.67
C TYR A 57 -0.73 -16.00 -5.55
N LYS A 58 -1.59 -16.95 -5.83
CA LYS A 58 -2.89 -16.73 -6.48
C LYS A 58 -3.97 -17.57 -5.82
N PHE A 59 -5.18 -17.04 -5.79
CA PHE A 59 -6.35 -17.74 -5.31
C PHE A 59 -7.61 -17.26 -6.04
N VAL A 60 -8.71 -17.96 -5.83
CA VAL A 60 -10.03 -17.58 -6.36
C VAL A 60 -10.94 -17.17 -5.22
N SER A 61 -11.68 -16.07 -5.40
CA SER A 61 -12.65 -15.56 -4.45
C SER A 61 -13.93 -15.13 -5.16
N GLY A 62 -15.01 -15.90 -5.01
CA GLY A 62 -16.17 -15.75 -5.89
C GLY A 62 -15.77 -16.08 -7.34
N ASP A 63 -15.97 -15.11 -8.24
CA ASP A 63 -15.58 -15.19 -9.64
C ASP A 63 -14.24 -14.47 -9.91
N ASP A 64 -13.70 -13.75 -8.91
CA ASP A 64 -12.45 -13.00 -9.05
C ASP A 64 -11.24 -13.92 -8.92
N ARG A 65 -10.26 -13.69 -9.79
CA ARG A 65 -8.91 -14.23 -9.64
C ARG A 65 -8.07 -13.22 -8.91
N CYS A 66 -7.46 -13.64 -7.82
CA CYS A 66 -6.68 -12.80 -6.92
C CYS A 66 -5.20 -13.16 -7.04
N TYR A 67 -4.36 -12.13 -7.07
CA TYR A 67 -2.91 -12.23 -7.13
C TYR A 67 -2.33 -11.47 -5.95
N VAL A 68 -1.41 -12.10 -5.23
CA VAL A 68 -0.82 -11.58 -4.00
C VAL A 68 0.70 -11.73 -4.05
N GLN A 69 1.39 -10.68 -3.64
CA GLN A 69 2.85 -10.70 -3.44
C GLN A 69 3.16 -10.40 -1.99
N ILE A 70 3.84 -11.34 -1.34
CA ILE A 70 4.33 -11.21 0.04
C ILE A 70 5.84 -11.02 -0.01
N ALA A 71 6.38 -10.02 0.68
CA ALA A 71 7.82 -9.88 0.81
C ALA A 71 8.41 -11.12 1.47
N LYS A 72 9.44 -11.72 0.87
CA LYS A 72 10.14 -12.85 1.46
C LYS A 72 10.77 -12.51 2.80
N LYS A 73 11.24 -11.26 2.94
CA LYS A 73 11.72 -10.73 4.21
C LYS A 73 10.55 -10.20 5.05
N GLY A 74 10.25 -10.87 6.14
CA GLY A 74 9.28 -10.45 7.16
C GLY A 74 7.81 -10.68 6.82
N GLY A 75 7.46 -11.14 5.61
CA GLY A 75 6.09 -11.52 5.29
C GLY A 75 5.11 -10.36 5.05
N MET A 76 5.61 -9.14 4.78
CA MET A 76 4.75 -7.98 4.50
C MET A 76 3.98 -8.16 3.19
N LEU A 77 2.69 -7.78 3.17
CA LEU A 77 1.91 -7.66 1.93
C LEU A 77 2.48 -6.53 1.07
N ILE A 78 3.00 -6.85 -0.11
CA ILE A 78 3.54 -5.86 -1.07
C ILE A 78 2.48 -5.46 -2.07
N SER A 79 1.83 -6.43 -2.70
CA SER A 79 0.76 -6.14 -3.65
C SER A 79 -0.38 -7.15 -3.57
N PHE A 80 -1.56 -6.67 -3.90
CA PHE A 80 -2.76 -7.47 -4.10
C PHE A 80 -3.55 -6.89 -5.27
N ASN A 81 -4.00 -7.75 -6.18
CA ASN A 81 -4.84 -7.33 -7.28
C ASN A 81 -5.87 -8.42 -7.60
N THR A 82 -7.06 -7.98 -8.01
CA THR A 82 -8.06 -8.86 -8.61
C THR A 82 -8.12 -8.64 -10.12
N SER A 83 -8.51 -9.65 -10.88
CA SER A 83 -8.77 -9.54 -12.31
C SER A 83 -10.29 -9.63 -12.55
N PRO A 84 -10.88 -8.78 -13.41
CA PRO A 84 -10.24 -7.67 -14.11
C PRO A 84 -10.17 -6.41 -13.25
N SER A 85 -9.01 -5.77 -13.16
CA SER A 85 -8.93 -4.38 -12.72
C SER A 85 -9.10 -3.49 -13.95
N GLY A 86 -9.95 -2.48 -13.89
CA GLY A 86 -10.13 -1.51 -14.97
C GLY A 86 -8.87 -0.65 -15.20
N ASP A 87 -8.74 -0.10 -16.41
CA ASP A 87 -7.75 0.94 -16.69
C ASP A 87 -8.11 2.20 -15.87
N GLU A 88 -7.09 2.92 -15.40
CA GLU A 88 -7.29 4.18 -14.69
C GLU A 88 -7.88 5.22 -15.66
N SER A 89 -9.16 5.54 -15.52
CA SER A 89 -9.78 6.62 -16.26
C SER A 89 -9.63 7.96 -15.53
N VAL A 90 -9.67 9.04 -16.28
CA VAL A 90 -9.29 10.39 -15.81
C VAL A 90 -10.54 11.21 -15.42
N ALA A 91 -11.39 10.69 -14.56
CA ALA A 91 -12.42 11.52 -13.94
C ALA A 91 -12.00 11.86 -12.51
N ILE A 92 -11.73 13.14 -12.24
CA ILE A 92 -11.28 13.59 -10.92
C ILE A 92 -12.52 13.93 -10.09
N VAL A 93 -13.09 12.92 -9.46
CA VAL A 93 -14.06 13.10 -8.38
C VAL A 93 -13.44 12.51 -7.12
N GLU A 94 -13.61 13.15 -5.98
CA GLU A 94 -13.14 12.61 -4.70
C GLU A 94 -13.89 11.31 -4.37
N ALA A 95 -13.16 10.29 -3.89
CA ALA A 95 -13.77 9.02 -3.47
C ALA A 95 -14.71 9.24 -2.28
N SER A 96 -15.80 8.48 -2.23
CA SER A 96 -16.76 8.54 -1.13
C SER A 96 -16.08 8.23 0.21
N GLU A 97 -16.60 8.82 1.30
CA GLU A 97 -16.11 8.55 2.67
C GLU A 97 -16.15 7.05 2.99
N THR A 98 -17.17 6.33 2.50
CA THR A 98 -17.30 4.88 2.71
C THR A 98 -16.16 4.10 2.05
N CYS A 99 -15.74 4.46 0.84
CA CYS A 99 -14.57 3.87 0.17
C CYS A 99 -13.29 4.15 0.97
N GLN A 100 -13.10 5.39 1.43
CA GLN A 100 -11.94 5.80 2.22
C GLN A 100 -11.85 5.00 3.53
N GLN A 101 -12.98 4.84 4.24
CA GLN A 101 -13.04 4.05 5.48
C GLN A 101 -12.75 2.56 5.25
N ASN A 102 -13.22 1.99 4.14
CA ASN A 102 -12.88 0.60 3.79
C ASN A 102 -11.39 0.43 3.46
N ALA A 103 -10.79 1.39 2.76
CA ALA A 103 -9.35 1.37 2.48
C ALA A 103 -8.53 1.41 3.78
N LEU A 104 -8.88 2.28 4.73
CA LEU A 104 -8.22 2.38 6.03
C LEU A 104 -8.36 1.08 6.84
N ARG A 105 -9.58 0.50 6.87
CA ARG A 105 -9.84 -0.76 7.57
C ARG A 105 -9.02 -1.91 6.98
N PHE A 106 -8.95 -2.00 5.65
CA PHE A 106 -8.15 -3.01 4.99
C PHE A 106 -6.66 -2.83 5.31
N ALA A 107 -6.14 -1.61 5.19
CA ALA A 107 -4.74 -1.31 5.49
C ALA A 107 -4.37 -1.72 6.93
N SER A 108 -5.19 -1.33 7.92
CA SER A 108 -4.97 -1.73 9.32
C SER A 108 -4.98 -3.25 9.50
N ARG A 109 -5.93 -3.95 8.88
CA ARG A 109 -6.02 -5.42 8.95
C ARG A 109 -4.79 -6.11 8.38
N VAL A 110 -4.20 -5.58 7.32
CA VAL A 110 -3.00 -6.17 6.69
C VAL A 110 -1.68 -5.62 7.26
N GLY A 111 -1.75 -4.94 8.43
CA GLY A 111 -0.58 -4.56 9.22
C GLY A 111 -0.08 -3.12 9.02
N PHE A 112 -0.83 -2.25 8.31
CA PHE A 112 -0.47 -0.84 8.13
C PHE A 112 -1.32 0.03 9.07
N GLU A 113 -0.79 0.28 10.25
CA GLU A 113 -1.45 1.03 11.32
C GLU A 113 -1.22 2.55 11.19
N ASN A 114 -2.06 3.35 11.88
CA ASN A 114 -1.93 4.81 11.94
C ASN A 114 -1.86 5.50 10.57
N MET A 115 -2.61 4.98 9.60
CA MET A 115 -2.68 5.55 8.26
C MET A 115 -3.73 6.67 8.16
N MET A 116 -3.45 7.66 7.34
CA MET A 116 -4.37 8.75 6.99
C MET A 116 -4.59 8.78 5.47
N VAL A 117 -5.81 9.08 5.04
CA VAL A 117 -6.09 9.38 3.63
C VAL A 117 -5.46 10.72 3.28
N VAL A 118 -4.54 10.72 2.31
CA VAL A 118 -3.86 11.93 1.84
C VAL A 118 -4.31 12.36 0.45
N TRP A 119 -4.88 11.44 -0.30
CA TRP A 119 -5.50 11.71 -1.60
C TRP A 119 -6.45 10.58 -1.98
N SER A 120 -7.54 10.91 -2.64
CA SER A 120 -8.48 9.92 -3.16
C SER A 120 -9.13 10.40 -4.45
N SER A 121 -9.51 9.45 -5.30
CA SER A 121 -10.32 9.69 -6.49
C SER A 121 -11.25 8.53 -6.76
N SER A 122 -12.32 8.78 -7.49
CA SER A 122 -13.26 7.79 -7.98
C SER A 122 -13.44 7.97 -9.48
N ALA A 123 -13.45 6.86 -10.22
CA ALA A 123 -13.75 6.79 -11.64
C ALA A 123 -14.21 5.38 -12.00
N ASP A 124 -15.19 5.27 -12.90
CA ASP A 124 -15.66 4.01 -13.49
C ASP A 124 -16.04 2.92 -12.46
N GLY A 125 -16.58 3.32 -11.29
CA GLY A 125 -16.98 2.42 -10.23
C GLY A 125 -15.83 1.90 -9.36
N GLU A 126 -14.64 2.51 -9.47
CA GLU A 126 -13.48 2.21 -8.65
C GLU A 126 -12.99 3.47 -7.92
N CYS A 127 -12.69 3.34 -6.63
CA CYS A 127 -12.01 4.36 -5.84
C CYS A 127 -10.51 4.02 -5.73
N VAL A 128 -9.65 5.00 -5.97
CA VAL A 128 -8.22 4.93 -5.67
C VAL A 128 -7.92 5.81 -4.48
N ILE A 129 -7.38 5.24 -3.42
CA ILE A 129 -7.10 5.91 -2.16
C ILE A 129 -5.61 5.77 -1.83
N ASN A 130 -4.93 6.90 -1.65
CA ASN A 130 -3.55 6.92 -1.16
C ASN A 130 -3.57 7.21 0.35
N LEU A 131 -2.92 6.34 1.09
CA LEU A 131 -2.76 6.41 2.53
C LEU A 131 -1.30 6.73 2.86
N ALA A 132 -1.06 7.55 3.88
CA ALA A 132 0.26 7.79 4.43
C ALA A 132 0.26 7.53 5.93
N PRO A 133 1.34 6.97 6.51
CA PRO A 133 1.44 6.83 7.96
C PRO A 133 1.59 8.18 8.63
N VAL A 134 1.07 8.28 9.85
CA VAL A 134 1.20 9.46 10.71
C VAL A 134 2.02 9.08 11.93
N GLU A 135 3.17 9.73 12.10
CA GLU A 135 4.05 9.56 13.25
C GLU A 135 4.28 10.91 13.95
N ASN A 136 4.08 10.95 15.25
CA ASN A 136 4.25 12.17 16.05
C ASN A 136 3.53 13.41 15.46
N GLY A 137 2.37 13.21 14.83
CA GLY A 137 1.59 14.26 14.17
C GLY A 137 2.08 14.69 12.79
N ALA A 138 3.15 14.10 12.26
CA ALA A 138 3.65 14.34 10.92
C ALA A 138 3.17 13.27 9.94
N ILE A 139 2.75 13.69 8.74
CA ILE A 139 2.34 12.78 7.66
C ILE A 139 3.57 12.39 6.85
N LEU A 140 3.83 11.09 6.73
CA LEU A 140 4.99 10.56 6.03
C LEU A 140 4.67 10.26 4.56
N TYR A 141 4.58 11.28 3.72
CA TYR A 141 4.26 11.16 2.30
C TYR A 141 5.16 10.20 1.49
N PRO A 142 6.48 10.04 1.77
CA PRO A 142 7.29 9.06 1.04
C PRO A 142 6.87 7.61 1.25
N ASP A 143 6.11 7.31 2.32
CA ASP A 143 5.76 5.96 2.77
C ASP A 143 4.34 5.58 2.33
N LEU A 144 3.90 6.06 1.16
CA LEU A 144 2.54 5.85 0.66
C LEU A 144 2.17 4.37 0.48
N VAL A 145 0.91 4.09 0.79
CA VAL A 145 0.21 2.85 0.44
C VAL A 145 -0.97 3.21 -0.44
N LYS A 146 -1.15 2.51 -1.55
CA LYS A 146 -2.30 2.69 -2.45
C LYS A 146 -3.30 1.56 -2.26
N VAL A 147 -4.58 1.92 -2.16
CA VAL A 147 -5.69 0.97 -2.06
C VAL A 147 -6.71 1.28 -3.15
N LYS A 148 -7.16 0.26 -3.88
CA LYS A 148 -8.29 0.34 -4.82
C LYS A 148 -9.51 -0.34 -4.21
N VAL A 149 -10.65 0.34 -4.23
CA VAL A 149 -11.92 -0.16 -3.70
C VAL A 149 -12.97 -0.10 -4.79
N ARG A 150 -13.67 -1.18 -5.03
CA ARG A 150 -14.81 -1.22 -5.94
C ARG A 150 -16.03 -0.59 -5.25
N GLU A 151 -16.72 0.33 -5.92
CA GLU A 151 -17.76 1.15 -5.29
C GLU A 151 -19.06 0.41 -5.00
N ASP A 152 -19.43 -0.58 -5.81
CA ASP A 152 -20.73 -1.27 -5.73
C ASP A 152 -20.84 -2.19 -4.51
N ASP A 153 -19.76 -2.87 -4.13
CA ASP A 153 -19.70 -3.81 -3.01
C ASP A 153 -18.67 -3.42 -1.93
N LEU A 154 -17.98 -2.29 -2.12
CA LEU A 154 -16.94 -1.75 -1.24
C LEU A 154 -15.76 -2.70 -1.00
N ARG A 155 -15.55 -3.63 -1.92
CA ARG A 155 -14.48 -4.62 -1.84
C ARG A 155 -13.16 -4.01 -2.27
N VAL A 156 -12.10 -4.26 -1.50
CA VAL A 156 -10.75 -3.92 -1.94
C VAL A 156 -10.34 -4.87 -3.07
N ILE A 157 -9.99 -4.28 -4.21
CA ILE A 157 -9.62 -4.99 -5.45
C ILE A 157 -8.17 -4.77 -5.83
N GLY A 158 -7.49 -3.84 -5.16
CA GLY A 158 -6.07 -3.57 -5.36
C GLY A 158 -5.42 -2.99 -4.13
N PHE A 159 -4.13 -3.30 -3.95
CA PHE A 159 -3.29 -2.81 -2.86
C PHE A 159 -1.84 -2.76 -3.32
N ASP A 160 -1.11 -1.71 -2.95
CA ASP A 160 0.32 -1.56 -3.21
C ASP A 160 1.00 -0.84 -2.05
N SER A 161 2.00 -1.46 -1.46
CA SER A 161 2.83 -0.90 -0.38
C SER A 161 4.31 -0.76 -0.77
N THR A 162 4.62 -0.78 -2.05
CA THR A 162 6.00 -0.72 -2.55
C THR A 162 6.75 0.51 -2.00
N HIS A 163 6.11 1.67 -1.99
CA HIS A 163 6.72 2.89 -1.43
C HIS A 163 6.99 2.77 0.07
N TYR A 164 6.06 2.19 0.82
CA TYR A 164 6.25 1.91 2.24
C TYR A 164 7.44 0.96 2.47
N ALA A 165 7.51 -0.14 1.72
CA ALA A 165 8.60 -1.11 1.84
C ALA A 165 9.99 -0.50 1.59
N PHE A 166 10.10 0.46 0.67
CA PHE A 166 11.36 1.16 0.41
C PHE A 166 11.70 2.24 1.44
N ASN A 167 10.72 2.99 1.92
CA ASN A 167 10.99 4.26 2.58
C ASN A 167 10.71 4.25 4.08
N HIS A 168 9.78 3.39 4.56
CA HIS A 168 9.35 3.42 5.95
C HIS A 168 10.46 2.98 6.90
N ARG A 169 10.75 3.82 7.89
CA ARG A 169 11.75 3.58 8.95
C ARG A 169 11.43 4.45 10.14
N GLU A 170 11.90 4.05 11.31
CA GLU A 170 11.91 4.95 12.47
C GLU A 170 12.62 6.26 12.13
N ARG A 171 11.96 7.36 12.39
CA ARG A 171 12.49 8.72 12.21
C ARG A 171 12.43 9.47 13.53
N THR A 172 13.52 10.11 13.89
CA THR A 172 13.45 11.15 14.90
C THR A 172 12.98 12.41 14.19
N LEU A 173 11.71 12.73 14.38
CA LEU A 173 11.14 13.96 13.84
C LEU A 173 11.30 15.04 14.90
N ASP A 174 12.02 16.08 14.56
CA ASP A 174 12.08 17.29 15.40
C ASP A 174 10.70 17.94 15.42
N GLU A 175 10.35 18.55 16.55
CA GLU A 175 9.13 19.34 16.61
C GLU A 175 9.17 20.47 15.57
N PRO A 176 8.04 20.76 14.88
CA PRO A 176 8.00 21.88 13.94
C PRO A 176 8.45 23.18 14.62
N THR A 177 9.46 23.83 14.07
CA THR A 177 9.97 25.12 14.59
C THR A 177 9.04 26.29 14.35
N ILE A 178 8.03 26.11 13.49
CA ILE A 178 7.03 27.12 13.13
C ILE A 178 5.65 26.53 13.40
N SER A 179 4.81 27.25 14.12
CA SER A 179 3.42 26.82 14.32
C SER A 179 2.61 26.87 13.01
N ALA A 180 1.53 26.07 12.90
CA ALA A 180 0.65 26.11 11.74
C ALA A 180 0.07 27.54 11.48
N ALA A 181 -0.19 28.32 12.55
CA ALA A 181 -0.67 29.69 12.45
C ALA A 181 0.40 30.62 11.88
N ASP A 182 1.66 30.46 12.29
CA ASP A 182 2.78 31.27 11.79
C ASP A 182 3.07 30.91 10.31
N ALA A 183 3.04 29.63 9.96
CA ALA A 183 3.20 29.16 8.58
C ALA A 183 2.09 29.73 7.69
N GLN A 184 0.84 29.73 8.14
CA GLN A 184 -0.30 30.27 7.41
C GLN A 184 -0.20 31.80 7.23
N SER A 185 0.36 32.51 8.20
CA SER A 185 0.57 33.97 8.11
C SER A 185 1.64 34.37 7.09
N THR A 186 2.63 33.49 6.85
CA THR A 186 3.70 33.72 5.86
C THR A 186 3.24 33.40 4.43
N LEU A 187 2.16 32.63 4.24
CA LEU A 187 1.58 32.32 2.93
C LEU A 187 0.60 33.41 2.44
N SER A 188 0.15 34.29 3.30
CA SER A 188 -0.66 35.47 2.90
C SER A 188 0.25 36.58 2.33
N VAL A 189 0.91 36.29 1.21
CA VAL A 189 1.49 37.34 0.35
C VAL A 189 0.35 37.80 -0.55
N GLU A 190 -0.06 39.06 -0.33
CA GLU A 190 -1.04 39.76 -1.16
C GLU A 190 -0.64 39.69 -2.65
N PRO A 191 -1.66 39.67 -3.57
CA PRO A 191 -1.41 39.68 -5.00
C PRO A 191 -0.84 41.00 -5.48
#